data_559d2c14338faa4c645492ab628d120d
#
_entry.id   559d2c14338faa4c645492ab628d120d
#
_cell.length_a   1.000
_cell.length_b   1.000
_cell.length_c   1.000
_cell.angle_alpha   90.00
_cell.angle_beta   90.00
_cell.angle_gamma   90.00
#
_symmetry.space_group_name_H-M   'P 1'
#
loop_
_entity.id
_entity.type
_entity.pdbx_description
1 polymer ?
#
loop_
_entity_poly.entity_id
_entity_poly.type
_entity_poly.pdbx_seq_one_letter_code
_entity_poly.pdbx_strand_id
1 'polypeptide(L)'
;MFILLRSLEKYARIPFISTFNIISLRSMKYLNQTEAQNIDQELFNEYAFSVDQLMELAGLSVAVALAKTYPKQGGNDKILVCSGPGNNGGDGLVAARHLKLFGYEPFIFYPKRPNKPLMNNLVTQCQKMNITFLSALPSSTDIDSQYKFIVDAIFGFSFKGDVRAPFDQVLKTLKEVKVPLCAVDVPSGWDVEKGNPEGLQPDFLISLTAPKLCAKHFKGRYHYLGGRFVPETLLEKYQLSLPEYPGTEPCVLLEE
;
A
#
# COMPACT_ATOMS: atom_id res chain seq x y z
N MET A 1 -8.45 19.34 60.50
CA MET A 1 -8.77 20.75 60.46
C MET A 1 -8.93 21.14 59.02
N PHE A 2 -10.11 21.50 58.73
CA PHE A 2 -10.72 21.79 57.40
C PHE A 2 -10.01 22.90 56.59
N ILE A 3 -10.32 22.91 55.31
CA ILE A 3 -10.15 23.96 54.26
C ILE A 3 -9.01 23.66 53.30
N LEU A 4 -9.39 23.02 52.15
CA LEU A 4 -9.17 23.52 50.78
C LEU A 4 -9.63 22.50 49.72
N LEU A 5 -10.94 22.33 49.63
CA LEU A 5 -11.64 21.77 48.49
C LEU A 5 -12.44 22.91 47.87
N ARG A 6 -11.96 23.51 46.76
CA ARG A 6 -12.75 24.25 45.77
C ARG A 6 -11.82 25.01 44.81
N SER A 7 -11.49 24.40 43.66
CA SER A 7 -11.40 25.10 42.35
C SER A 7 -10.85 24.19 41.26
N LEU A 8 -11.60 23.20 40.84
CA LEU A 8 -11.35 22.45 39.62
C LEU A 8 -12.65 22.24 38.84
N GLU A 9 -13.34 23.32 38.57
CA GLU A 9 -14.48 23.30 37.64
C GLU A 9 -14.40 24.57 36.79
N LYS A 10 -13.55 24.55 35.75
CA LYS A 10 -13.65 25.48 34.61
C LYS A 10 -12.68 25.08 33.51
N TYR A 11 -12.77 23.84 33.02
CA TYR A 11 -12.38 23.56 31.63
C TYR A 11 -13.66 23.18 30.87
N ALA A 12 -14.23 24.20 30.27
CA ALA A 12 -15.33 24.06 29.35
C ALA A 12 -14.94 23.04 28.26
N ARG A 13 -15.74 22.00 28.13
CA ARG A 13 -15.71 21.08 27.00
C ARG A 13 -15.96 21.90 25.74
N ILE A 14 -14.91 22.14 24.96
CA ILE A 14 -15.06 22.58 23.59
C ILE A 14 -15.65 21.37 22.86
N PRO A 15 -16.84 21.45 22.26
CA PRO A 15 -17.34 20.39 21.43
C PRO A 15 -16.42 20.33 20.20
N PHE A 16 -15.64 19.26 20.09
CA PHE A 16 -14.90 18.92 18.88
C PHE A 16 -15.94 18.46 17.85
N ILE A 17 -16.59 19.42 17.20
CA ILE A 17 -17.39 19.12 16.01
C ILE A 17 -16.39 18.98 14.87
N SER A 18 -15.84 17.77 14.71
CA SER A 18 -15.20 17.41 13.47
C SER A 18 -16.32 17.19 12.45
N THR A 19 -16.62 18.21 11.68
CA THR A 19 -17.27 18.01 10.39
C THR A 19 -16.27 17.30 9.51
N PHE A 20 -16.25 15.97 9.58
CA PHE A 20 -15.58 15.17 8.57
C PHE A 20 -16.29 15.45 7.24
N ASN A 21 -15.64 16.21 6.37
CA ASN A 21 -16.01 16.25 4.96
C ASN A 21 -15.75 14.87 4.39
N ILE A 22 -16.76 14.01 4.42
CA ILE A 22 -16.77 12.72 3.72
C ILE A 22 -16.76 13.05 2.23
N ILE A 23 -15.58 13.08 1.63
CA ILE A 23 -15.48 13.10 0.18
C ILE A 23 -15.90 11.71 -0.27
N SER A 24 -17.14 11.61 -0.77
CA SER A 24 -17.62 10.38 -1.38
C SER A 24 -16.67 9.96 -2.51
N LEU A 25 -16.41 8.67 -2.68
CA LEU A 25 -15.65 8.12 -3.82
C LEU A 25 -16.19 8.63 -5.17
N ARG A 26 -17.49 9.01 -5.23
CA ARG A 26 -18.12 9.58 -6.43
C ARG A 26 -17.57 10.94 -6.85
N SER A 27 -16.93 11.69 -5.94
CA SER A 27 -16.32 13.00 -6.22
C SER A 27 -14.80 12.92 -6.37
N MET A 28 -14.18 11.77 -6.05
CA MET A 28 -12.73 11.58 -6.13
C MET A 28 -12.29 11.42 -7.59
N LYS A 29 -11.22 12.09 -7.98
CA LYS A 29 -10.61 11.90 -9.28
C LYS A 29 -9.76 10.63 -9.29
N TYR A 30 -9.98 9.79 -10.30
CA TYR A 30 -9.19 8.61 -10.60
C TYR A 30 -8.24 8.92 -11.77
N LEU A 31 -6.98 8.55 -11.64
CA LEU A 31 -5.94 8.85 -12.62
C LEU A 31 -5.93 7.81 -13.75
N ASN A 32 -5.81 8.28 -14.98
CA ASN A 32 -5.34 7.45 -16.08
C ASN A 32 -3.83 7.23 -15.97
N GLN A 33 -3.29 6.32 -16.81
CA GLN A 33 -1.87 5.97 -16.74
C GLN A 33 -0.94 7.15 -17.03
N THR A 34 -1.30 8.01 -17.97
CA THR A 34 -0.49 9.17 -18.37
C THR A 34 -0.47 10.21 -17.25
N GLU A 35 -1.61 10.51 -16.62
CA GLU A 35 -1.67 11.43 -15.49
C GLU A 35 -0.82 10.93 -14.32
N ALA A 36 -0.91 9.64 -13.99
CA ALA A 36 -0.09 9.05 -12.92
C ALA A 36 1.42 9.16 -13.22
N GLN A 37 1.83 8.90 -14.47
CA GLN A 37 3.23 9.07 -14.89
C GLN A 37 3.69 10.53 -14.81
N ASN A 38 2.87 11.47 -15.25
CA ASN A 38 3.20 12.89 -15.22
C ASN A 38 3.36 13.39 -13.78
N ILE A 39 2.48 13.00 -12.87
CA ILE A 39 2.57 13.36 -11.43
C ILE A 39 3.89 12.85 -10.84
N ASP A 40 4.26 11.60 -11.10
CA ASP A 40 5.53 11.05 -10.62
C ASP A 40 6.73 11.83 -11.18
N GLN A 41 6.71 12.16 -12.49
CA GLN A 41 7.79 12.94 -13.11
C GLN A 41 7.90 14.35 -12.53
N GLU A 42 6.79 15.01 -12.24
CA GLU A 42 6.79 16.32 -11.59
C GLU A 42 7.32 16.24 -10.16
N LEU A 43 6.89 15.24 -9.38
CA LEU A 43 7.42 15.02 -8.03
C LEU A 43 8.95 14.86 -8.04
N PHE A 44 9.51 14.16 -9.03
CA PHE A 44 10.95 13.98 -9.15
C PHE A 44 11.67 15.24 -9.67
N ASN A 45 11.16 15.86 -10.73
CA ASN A 45 11.91 16.88 -11.48
C ASN A 45 11.63 18.31 -11.01
N GLU A 46 10.39 18.61 -10.59
CA GLU A 46 9.98 19.95 -10.18
C GLU A 46 9.96 20.11 -8.65
N TYR A 47 9.46 19.09 -7.95
CA TYR A 47 9.40 19.11 -6.48
C TYR A 47 10.64 18.51 -5.82
N ALA A 48 11.61 18.01 -6.61
CA ALA A 48 12.88 17.49 -6.17
C ALA A 48 12.83 16.33 -5.16
N PHE A 49 11.73 15.55 -5.15
CA PHE A 49 11.70 14.31 -4.37
C PHE A 49 12.58 13.25 -5.02
N SER A 50 13.35 12.53 -4.22
CA SER A 50 14.01 11.31 -4.70
C SER A 50 13.03 10.15 -4.74
N VAL A 51 13.30 9.17 -5.60
CA VAL A 51 12.53 7.92 -5.65
C VAL A 51 12.52 7.23 -4.28
N ASP A 52 13.65 7.26 -3.56
CA ASP A 52 13.82 6.67 -2.25
C ASP A 52 12.88 7.29 -1.21
N GLN A 53 12.73 8.63 -1.22
CA GLN A 53 11.84 9.34 -0.31
C GLN A 53 10.38 8.94 -0.52
N LEU A 54 9.91 8.97 -1.78
CA LEU A 54 8.53 8.63 -2.09
C LEU A 54 8.25 7.14 -1.84
N MET A 55 9.19 6.26 -2.16
CA MET A 55 9.09 4.82 -1.92
C MET A 55 9.03 4.49 -0.42
N GLU A 56 9.82 5.18 0.41
CA GLU A 56 9.79 5.01 1.87
C GLU A 56 8.41 5.40 2.43
N LEU A 57 7.87 6.55 2.01
CA LEU A 57 6.55 7.02 2.45
C LEU A 57 5.42 6.11 1.93
N ALA A 58 5.53 5.64 0.68
CA ALA A 58 4.58 4.71 0.09
C ALA A 58 4.57 3.38 0.86
N GLY A 59 5.73 2.75 1.03
CA GLY A 59 5.84 1.47 1.74
C GLY A 59 5.44 1.55 3.21
N LEU A 60 5.72 2.69 3.89
CA LEU A 60 5.22 2.94 5.24
C LEU A 60 3.69 2.98 5.26
N SER A 61 3.07 3.69 4.30
CA SER A 61 1.61 3.78 4.23
C SER A 61 0.97 2.40 4.00
N VAL A 62 1.58 1.56 3.15
CA VAL A 62 1.17 0.15 2.93
C VAL A 62 1.22 -0.63 4.24
N ALA A 63 2.35 -0.58 4.95
CA ALA A 63 2.52 -1.31 6.20
C ALA A 63 1.52 -0.89 7.28
N VAL A 64 1.28 0.43 7.43
CA VAL A 64 0.31 0.96 8.41
C VAL A 64 -1.11 0.53 8.07
N ALA A 65 -1.52 0.64 6.80
CA ALA A 65 -2.87 0.24 6.37
C ALA A 65 -3.10 -1.26 6.60
N LEU A 66 -2.12 -2.11 6.26
CA LEU A 66 -2.18 -3.55 6.51
C LEU A 66 -2.25 -3.88 8.01
N ALA A 67 -1.44 -3.22 8.84
CA ALA A 67 -1.45 -3.45 10.28
C ALA A 67 -2.78 -3.02 10.94
N LYS A 68 -3.43 -1.97 10.42
CA LYS A 68 -4.77 -1.55 10.87
C LYS A 68 -5.85 -2.55 10.47
N THR A 69 -5.77 -3.08 9.25
CA THR A 69 -6.79 -3.99 8.71
C THR A 69 -6.66 -5.41 9.25
N TYR A 70 -5.43 -5.89 9.41
CA TYR A 70 -5.13 -7.25 9.86
C TYR A 70 -4.24 -7.23 11.12
N PRO A 71 -4.74 -6.70 12.25
CA PRO A 71 -3.95 -6.54 13.46
C PRO A 71 -3.43 -7.88 13.98
N LYS A 72 -2.31 -7.82 14.68
CA LYS A 72 -1.74 -8.98 15.37
C LYS A 72 -2.70 -9.47 16.46
N GLN A 73 -2.89 -10.78 16.52
CA GLN A 73 -3.79 -11.42 17.50
C GLN A 73 -3.09 -12.48 18.35
N GLY A 74 -1.75 -12.49 18.37
CA GLY A 74 -0.95 -13.44 19.15
C GLY A 74 -0.93 -14.87 18.60
N GLY A 75 -1.21 -15.04 17.29
CA GLY A 75 -1.18 -16.33 16.60
C GLY A 75 -0.22 -16.33 15.41
N ASN A 76 -0.71 -16.71 14.23
CA ASN A 76 0.06 -16.66 13.00
C ASN A 76 0.16 -15.22 12.50
N ASP A 77 1.33 -14.59 12.63
CA ASP A 77 1.64 -13.24 12.13
C ASP A 77 2.62 -13.28 10.93
N LYS A 78 2.77 -14.46 10.30
CA LYS A 78 3.55 -14.61 9.07
C LYS A 78 2.81 -13.99 7.90
N ILE A 79 3.55 -13.24 7.08
CA ILE A 79 3.03 -12.61 5.87
C ILE A 79 3.94 -12.94 4.69
N LEU A 80 3.35 -13.09 3.51
CA LEU A 80 4.09 -13.30 2.26
C LEU A 80 4.06 -12.02 1.44
N VAL A 81 5.22 -11.50 1.08
CA VAL A 81 5.36 -10.34 0.19
C VAL A 81 5.91 -10.80 -1.15
N CYS A 82 5.14 -10.63 -2.21
CA CYS A 82 5.55 -10.92 -3.58
C CYS A 82 6.01 -9.62 -4.25
N SER A 83 7.33 -9.46 -4.44
CA SER A 83 7.91 -8.23 -5.01
C SER A 83 8.28 -8.41 -6.48
N GLY A 84 7.91 -7.41 -7.30
CA GLY A 84 8.30 -7.30 -8.69
C GLY A 84 9.58 -6.48 -8.93
N PRO A 85 10.07 -6.41 -10.17
CA PRO A 85 11.35 -5.77 -10.49
C PRO A 85 11.29 -4.24 -10.56
N GLY A 86 10.10 -3.64 -10.47
CA GLY A 86 9.86 -2.19 -10.54
C GLY A 86 9.80 -1.52 -9.18
N ASN A 87 9.40 -0.23 -9.17
CA ASN A 87 9.23 0.55 -7.95
C ASN A 87 8.17 -0.04 -7.02
N ASN A 88 7.08 -0.60 -7.57
CA ASN A 88 6.07 -1.31 -6.78
C ASN A 88 6.67 -2.45 -5.94
N GLY A 89 7.65 -3.19 -6.49
CA GLY A 89 8.42 -4.18 -5.73
C GLY A 89 9.25 -3.55 -4.61
N GLY A 90 9.78 -2.35 -4.85
CA GLY A 90 10.47 -1.56 -3.84
C GLY A 90 9.53 -1.14 -2.69
N ASP A 91 8.32 -0.67 -3.01
CA ASP A 91 7.28 -0.36 -2.01
C ASP A 91 6.96 -1.58 -1.15
N GLY A 92 6.89 -2.78 -1.77
CA GLY A 92 6.72 -4.05 -1.08
C GLY A 92 7.87 -4.39 -0.14
N LEU A 93 9.13 -4.16 -0.55
CA LEU A 93 10.31 -4.37 0.31
C LEU A 93 10.31 -3.41 1.51
N VAL A 94 9.99 -2.14 1.29
CA VAL A 94 9.84 -1.14 2.35
C VAL A 94 8.71 -1.54 3.31
N ALA A 95 7.55 -1.93 2.77
CA ALA A 95 6.42 -2.40 3.58
C ALA A 95 6.79 -3.62 4.43
N ALA A 96 7.50 -4.60 3.87
CA ALA A 96 7.99 -5.76 4.61
C ALA A 96 8.88 -5.35 5.80
N ARG A 97 9.77 -4.38 5.59
CA ARG A 97 10.66 -3.85 6.62
C ARG A 97 9.89 -3.18 7.76
N HIS A 98 8.90 -2.34 7.44
CA HIS A 98 8.03 -1.71 8.44
C HIS A 98 7.15 -2.73 9.18
N LEU A 99 6.54 -3.68 8.45
CA LEU A 99 5.77 -4.75 9.08
C LEU A 99 6.61 -5.59 10.04
N LYS A 100 7.90 -5.83 9.73
CA LYS A 100 8.83 -6.47 10.67
C LYS A 100 8.99 -5.65 11.96
N LEU A 101 9.14 -4.32 11.85
CA LEU A 101 9.22 -3.42 13.01
C LEU A 101 7.89 -3.39 13.80
N PHE A 102 6.76 -3.56 13.14
CA PHE A 102 5.45 -3.68 13.79
C PHE A 102 5.24 -5.05 14.44
N GLY A 103 6.21 -5.96 14.30
CA GLY A 103 6.24 -7.27 14.95
C GLY A 103 5.59 -8.39 14.15
N TYR A 104 5.29 -8.21 12.87
CA TYR A 104 4.95 -9.29 11.94
C TYR A 104 6.19 -10.09 11.54
N GLU A 105 5.96 -11.26 10.94
CA GLU A 105 7.03 -12.12 10.41
C GLU A 105 6.95 -12.18 8.87
N PRO A 106 7.54 -11.18 8.16
CA PRO A 106 7.50 -11.15 6.70
C PRO A 106 8.46 -12.16 6.07
N PHE A 107 7.99 -12.80 5.00
CA PHE A 107 8.74 -13.61 4.05
C PHE A 107 8.61 -12.95 2.69
N ILE A 108 9.70 -12.82 1.95
CA ILE A 108 9.72 -12.12 0.67
C ILE A 108 10.02 -13.10 -0.45
N PHE A 109 9.15 -13.15 -1.45
CA PHE A 109 9.42 -13.79 -2.72
C PHE A 109 9.75 -12.72 -3.77
N TYR A 110 11.00 -12.70 -4.23
CA TYR A 110 11.54 -11.69 -5.15
C TYR A 110 12.34 -12.37 -6.28
N PRO A 111 11.65 -12.95 -7.28
CA PRO A 111 12.28 -13.82 -8.28
C PRO A 111 13.14 -13.08 -9.32
N LYS A 112 12.86 -11.82 -9.60
CA LYS A 112 13.64 -10.98 -10.51
C LYS A 112 14.11 -9.73 -9.80
N ARG A 113 15.37 -9.74 -9.36
CA ARG A 113 16.01 -8.61 -8.68
C ARG A 113 16.80 -7.79 -9.71
N PRO A 114 16.39 -6.54 -10.01
CA PRO A 114 17.18 -5.69 -10.89
C PRO A 114 18.47 -5.26 -10.18
N ASN A 115 19.56 -5.20 -10.92
CA ASN A 115 20.84 -4.69 -10.38
C ASN A 115 20.83 -3.15 -10.39
N LYS A 116 20.05 -2.56 -9.49
CA LYS A 116 19.97 -1.11 -9.27
C LYS A 116 20.36 -0.79 -7.83
N PRO A 117 21.13 0.29 -7.57
CA PRO A 117 21.59 0.62 -6.22
C PRO A 117 20.46 0.65 -5.19
N LEU A 118 19.36 1.35 -5.48
CA LEU A 118 18.21 1.45 -4.58
C LEU A 118 17.66 0.06 -4.21
N MET A 119 17.41 -0.81 -5.19
CA MET A 119 16.85 -2.14 -4.93
C MET A 119 17.83 -3.03 -4.17
N ASN A 120 19.12 -2.93 -4.46
CA ASN A 120 20.17 -3.64 -3.72
C ASN A 120 20.22 -3.18 -2.25
N ASN A 121 20.07 -1.87 -2.01
CA ASN A 121 20.03 -1.31 -0.66
C ASN A 121 18.80 -1.81 0.12
N LEU A 122 17.61 -1.83 -0.48
CA LEU A 122 16.39 -2.35 0.13
C LEU A 122 16.51 -3.84 0.48
N VAL A 123 17.08 -4.65 -0.42
CA VAL A 123 17.35 -6.07 -0.14
C VAL A 123 18.30 -6.21 1.05
N THR A 124 19.38 -5.42 1.08
CA THR A 124 20.34 -5.42 2.19
C THR A 124 19.68 -5.04 3.51
N GLN A 125 18.83 -4.01 3.52
CA GLN A 125 18.07 -3.59 4.69
C GLN A 125 17.17 -4.72 5.22
N CYS A 126 16.40 -5.36 4.34
CA CYS A 126 15.56 -6.50 4.71
C CYS A 126 16.37 -7.65 5.28
N GLN A 127 17.50 -8.01 4.64
CA GLN A 127 18.39 -9.08 5.12
C GLN A 127 19.00 -8.76 6.49
N LYS A 128 19.42 -7.51 6.71
CA LYS A 128 19.98 -7.05 8.01
C LYS A 128 18.94 -7.01 9.13
N MET A 129 17.66 -6.97 8.78
CA MET A 129 16.55 -7.10 9.72
C MET A 129 16.05 -8.56 9.87
N ASN A 130 16.81 -9.53 9.39
CA ASN A 130 16.48 -10.96 9.43
C ASN A 130 15.13 -11.30 8.77
N ILE A 131 14.81 -10.62 7.66
CA ILE A 131 13.66 -10.96 6.83
C ILE A 131 14.08 -12.05 5.84
N THR A 132 13.32 -13.15 5.81
CA THR A 132 13.63 -14.31 4.97
C THR A 132 13.23 -14.08 3.51
N PHE A 133 14.16 -14.27 2.59
CA PHE A 133 13.88 -14.33 1.15
C PHE A 133 13.69 -15.78 0.72
N LEU A 134 12.55 -16.06 0.12
CA LEU A 134 12.20 -17.38 -0.40
C LEU A 134 12.88 -17.62 -1.75
N SER A 135 13.41 -18.83 -1.94
CA SER A 135 13.99 -19.27 -3.22
C SER A 135 12.93 -19.71 -4.23
N ALA A 136 11.76 -20.13 -3.75
CA ALA A 136 10.61 -20.52 -4.55
C ALA A 136 9.31 -20.02 -3.90
N LEU A 137 8.29 -19.77 -4.72
CA LEU A 137 6.95 -19.47 -4.22
C LEU A 137 6.34 -20.76 -3.67
N PRO A 138 5.80 -20.77 -2.42
CA PRO A 138 5.06 -21.91 -1.91
C PRO A 138 3.79 -22.19 -2.73
N SER A 139 3.26 -23.40 -2.66
CA SER A 139 1.96 -23.73 -3.27
C SER A 139 0.83 -22.93 -2.64
N SER A 140 -0.30 -22.78 -3.34
CA SER A 140 -1.47 -22.07 -2.80
C SER A 140 -1.96 -22.67 -1.48
N THR A 141 -1.92 -24.00 -1.34
CA THR A 141 -2.28 -24.70 -0.09
C THR A 141 -1.30 -24.43 1.05
N ASP A 142 0.01 -24.37 0.76
CA ASP A 142 1.02 -24.02 1.77
C ASP A 142 0.87 -22.55 2.21
N ILE A 143 0.59 -21.67 1.25
CA ILE A 143 0.33 -20.25 1.55
C ILE A 143 -0.87 -20.13 2.50
N ASP A 144 -1.98 -20.77 2.18
CA ASP A 144 -3.21 -20.73 2.97
C ASP A 144 -3.03 -21.28 4.40
N SER A 145 -2.13 -22.25 4.58
CA SER A 145 -1.88 -22.85 5.89
C SER A 145 -0.87 -22.08 6.75
N GLN A 146 0.04 -21.31 6.13
CA GLN A 146 1.19 -20.73 6.81
C GLN A 146 1.11 -19.23 6.99
N TYR A 147 0.46 -18.51 6.09
CA TYR A 147 0.47 -17.05 6.06
C TYR A 147 -0.87 -16.47 6.45
N LYS A 148 -0.82 -15.31 7.10
CA LYS A 148 -2.01 -14.55 7.52
C LYS A 148 -2.64 -13.80 6.34
N PHE A 149 -1.81 -13.22 5.49
CA PHE A 149 -2.18 -12.54 4.25
C PHE A 149 -0.98 -12.45 3.31
N ILE A 150 -1.25 -12.08 2.05
CA ILE A 150 -0.25 -11.88 1.01
C ILE A 150 -0.25 -10.40 0.60
N VAL A 151 0.94 -9.84 0.36
CA VAL A 151 1.13 -8.53 -0.25
C VAL A 151 1.54 -8.73 -1.70
N ASP A 152 0.67 -8.35 -2.64
CA ASP A 152 0.96 -8.27 -4.06
C ASP A 152 1.58 -6.90 -4.36
N ALA A 153 2.90 -6.89 -4.47
CA ALA A 153 3.71 -5.74 -4.85
C ALA A 153 4.52 -6.05 -6.12
N ILE A 154 3.92 -6.78 -7.09
CA ILE A 154 4.64 -7.21 -8.28
C ILE A 154 4.64 -6.10 -9.34
N PHE A 155 3.47 -5.65 -9.77
CA PHE A 155 3.30 -4.64 -10.79
C PHE A 155 2.38 -3.52 -10.33
N GLY A 156 2.82 -2.26 -10.47
CA GLY A 156 2.00 -1.08 -10.25
C GLY A 156 1.53 -0.45 -11.57
N PHE A 157 1.12 0.81 -11.53
CA PHE A 157 0.51 1.52 -12.65
C PHE A 157 1.40 1.65 -13.90
N SER A 158 2.71 1.51 -13.78
CA SER A 158 3.64 1.60 -14.93
C SER A 158 3.69 0.32 -15.78
N PHE A 159 3.09 -0.78 -15.32
CA PHE A 159 3.08 -2.04 -16.05
C PHE A 159 2.23 -1.96 -17.33
N LYS A 160 2.75 -2.54 -18.42
CA LYS A 160 2.08 -2.64 -19.73
C LYS A 160 2.33 -3.99 -20.39
N GLY A 161 1.32 -4.48 -21.07
CA GLY A 161 1.38 -5.69 -21.88
C GLY A 161 1.18 -6.97 -21.06
N ASP A 162 1.62 -8.09 -21.63
CA ASP A 162 1.39 -9.42 -21.07
C ASP A 162 2.35 -9.74 -19.93
N VAL A 163 1.82 -10.42 -18.91
CA VAL A 163 2.63 -10.95 -17.82
C VAL A 163 3.46 -12.13 -18.33
N ARG A 164 4.76 -12.07 -18.11
CA ARG A 164 5.73 -13.08 -18.56
C ARG A 164 6.35 -13.84 -17.39
N ALA A 165 6.95 -14.99 -17.69
CA ALA A 165 7.67 -15.79 -16.69
C ALA A 165 8.74 -14.97 -15.93
N PRO A 166 8.85 -15.19 -14.63
CA PRO A 166 8.15 -16.17 -13.79
C PRO A 166 6.81 -15.69 -13.24
N PHE A 167 6.39 -14.44 -13.51
CA PHE A 167 5.25 -13.81 -12.85
C PHE A 167 3.90 -14.35 -13.31
N ASP A 168 3.79 -14.90 -14.53
CA ASP A 168 2.61 -15.61 -15.01
C ASP A 168 2.22 -16.76 -14.07
N GLN A 169 3.19 -17.58 -13.68
CA GLN A 169 2.97 -18.67 -12.73
C GLN A 169 2.68 -18.14 -11.32
N VAL A 170 3.34 -17.05 -10.91
CA VAL A 170 3.07 -16.40 -9.63
C VAL A 170 1.61 -15.94 -9.55
N LEU A 171 1.13 -15.18 -10.56
CA LEU A 171 -0.26 -14.73 -10.58
C LEU A 171 -1.25 -15.90 -10.62
N LYS A 172 -0.93 -16.98 -11.31
CA LYS A 172 -1.76 -18.20 -11.29
C LYS A 172 -1.89 -18.77 -9.88
N THR A 173 -0.78 -18.88 -9.14
CA THR A 173 -0.80 -19.34 -7.74
C THR A 173 -1.59 -18.38 -6.86
N LEU A 174 -1.40 -17.06 -7.01
CA LEU A 174 -2.10 -16.05 -6.21
C LEU A 174 -3.62 -16.00 -6.48
N LYS A 175 -4.09 -16.46 -7.63
CA LYS A 175 -5.53 -16.61 -7.90
C LYS A 175 -6.20 -17.74 -7.12
N GLU A 176 -5.42 -18.74 -6.71
CA GLU A 176 -5.92 -19.95 -6.06
C GLU A 176 -5.95 -19.84 -4.53
N VAL A 177 -5.29 -18.82 -3.95
CA VAL A 177 -5.20 -18.64 -2.49
C VAL A 177 -6.53 -18.18 -1.89
N LYS A 178 -6.73 -18.55 -0.62
CA LYS A 178 -7.93 -18.20 0.17
C LYS A 178 -7.63 -17.15 1.24
N VAL A 179 -6.36 -17.03 1.68
CA VAL A 179 -5.96 -15.96 2.60
C VAL A 179 -6.10 -14.60 1.92
N PRO A 180 -6.32 -13.50 2.67
CA PRO A 180 -6.47 -12.18 2.08
C PRO A 180 -5.30 -11.81 1.17
N LEU A 181 -5.62 -11.39 -0.05
CA LEU A 181 -4.68 -10.84 -1.02
C LEU A 181 -4.76 -9.32 -0.95
N CYS A 182 -3.63 -8.67 -0.73
CA CYS A 182 -3.50 -7.22 -0.52
C CYS A 182 -2.67 -6.62 -1.65
N ALA A 183 -3.31 -5.90 -2.57
CA ALA A 183 -2.64 -5.28 -3.71
C ALA A 183 -2.10 -3.90 -3.39
N VAL A 184 -0.86 -3.64 -3.83
CA VAL A 184 -0.19 -2.34 -3.74
C VAL A 184 -0.36 -1.60 -5.06
N ASP A 185 -0.94 -0.42 -5.01
CA ASP A 185 -1.17 0.53 -6.11
C ASP A 185 -2.17 0.05 -7.17
N VAL A 186 -1.90 -1.04 -7.84
CA VAL A 186 -2.74 -1.69 -8.86
C VAL A 186 -2.64 -3.20 -8.67
N PRO A 187 -3.75 -3.96 -8.67
CA PRO A 187 -3.65 -5.41 -8.64
C PRO A 187 -2.82 -5.93 -9.82
N SER A 188 -1.81 -6.76 -9.53
CA SER A 188 -0.85 -7.17 -10.55
C SER A 188 -1.51 -7.91 -11.73
N GLY A 189 -1.17 -7.47 -12.93
CA GLY A 189 -1.77 -7.98 -14.17
C GLY A 189 -3.09 -7.32 -14.56
N TRP A 190 -3.54 -6.30 -13.82
CA TRP A 190 -4.65 -5.45 -14.27
C TRP A 190 -4.18 -4.39 -15.25
N ASP A 191 -5.02 -4.09 -16.24
CA ASP A 191 -4.89 -2.86 -17.02
C ASP A 191 -5.21 -1.66 -16.11
N VAL A 192 -4.39 -0.62 -16.17
CA VAL A 192 -4.45 0.53 -15.25
C VAL A 192 -5.75 1.32 -15.36
N GLU A 193 -6.42 1.25 -16.50
CA GLU A 193 -7.66 1.99 -16.75
C GLU A 193 -8.89 1.07 -16.75
N LYS A 194 -8.79 -0.11 -17.36
CA LYS A 194 -9.91 -1.02 -17.57
C LYS A 194 -10.05 -2.10 -16.48
N GLY A 195 -9.01 -2.26 -15.65
CA GLY A 195 -8.94 -3.38 -14.72
C GLY A 195 -8.78 -4.73 -15.42
N ASN A 196 -9.06 -5.81 -14.69
CA ASN A 196 -9.08 -7.15 -15.25
C ASN A 196 -10.04 -8.05 -14.44
N PRO A 197 -11.27 -8.28 -14.92
CA PRO A 197 -12.25 -9.09 -14.21
C PRO A 197 -11.83 -10.56 -14.06
N GLU A 198 -11.00 -11.06 -14.98
CA GLU A 198 -10.43 -12.42 -14.92
C GLU A 198 -9.06 -12.46 -14.21
N GLY A 199 -8.57 -11.32 -13.74
CA GLY A 199 -7.29 -11.17 -13.04
C GLY A 199 -7.36 -11.57 -11.56
N LEU A 200 -6.38 -11.09 -10.78
CA LEU A 200 -6.41 -11.17 -9.33
C LEU A 200 -7.63 -10.40 -8.79
N GLN A 201 -8.26 -10.96 -7.75
CA GLN A 201 -9.36 -10.30 -7.06
C GLN A 201 -8.95 -10.08 -5.60
N PRO A 202 -8.20 -9.00 -5.31
CA PRO A 202 -7.71 -8.75 -3.97
C PRO A 202 -8.85 -8.36 -3.02
N ASP A 203 -8.68 -8.72 -1.75
CA ASP A 203 -9.55 -8.32 -0.65
C ASP A 203 -9.27 -6.89 -0.16
N PHE A 204 -8.03 -6.46 -0.37
CA PHE A 204 -7.49 -5.18 0.04
C PHE A 204 -6.73 -4.54 -1.12
N LEU A 205 -6.96 -3.25 -1.34
CA LEU A 205 -6.21 -2.41 -2.27
C LEU A 205 -5.72 -1.17 -1.53
N ILE A 206 -4.45 -0.82 -1.69
CA ILE A 206 -3.97 0.50 -1.33
C ILE A 206 -3.50 1.23 -2.58
N SER A 207 -4.25 2.25 -2.98
CA SER A 207 -3.86 3.17 -4.04
C SER A 207 -2.80 4.14 -3.51
N LEU A 208 -1.75 4.37 -4.29
CA LEU A 208 -0.68 5.32 -3.94
C LEU A 208 -0.81 6.61 -4.75
N THR A 209 -0.53 7.76 -4.13
CA THR A 209 -0.69 9.10 -4.74
C THR A 209 -2.16 9.47 -4.96
N ALA A 210 -2.86 8.70 -5.78
CA ALA A 210 -4.30 8.74 -6.03
C ALA A 210 -4.75 7.42 -6.66
N PRO A 211 -6.04 7.02 -6.54
CA PRO A 211 -6.56 5.84 -7.20
C PRO A 211 -6.45 5.93 -8.71
N LYS A 212 -6.09 4.83 -9.38
CA LYS A 212 -6.09 4.69 -10.83
C LYS A 212 -7.48 4.29 -11.33
N LEU A 213 -7.78 4.52 -12.59
CA LEU A 213 -9.10 4.23 -13.17
C LEU A 213 -9.54 2.78 -12.93
N CYS A 214 -8.62 1.82 -12.96
CA CYS A 214 -8.92 0.42 -12.67
C CYS A 214 -9.48 0.17 -11.27
N ALA A 215 -9.18 1.04 -10.30
CA ALA A 215 -9.68 0.91 -8.94
C ALA A 215 -11.21 1.03 -8.85
N LYS A 216 -11.88 1.59 -9.88
CA LYS A 216 -13.35 1.55 -10.01
C LYS A 216 -13.92 0.13 -10.18
N HIS A 217 -13.09 -0.81 -10.56
CA HIS A 217 -13.45 -2.23 -10.72
C HIS A 217 -13.08 -3.06 -9.50
N PHE A 218 -12.44 -2.48 -8.51
CA PHE A 218 -12.12 -3.15 -7.26
C PHE A 218 -13.42 -3.50 -6.50
N LYS A 219 -13.51 -4.74 -6.01
CA LYS A 219 -14.68 -5.27 -5.29
C LYS A 219 -14.31 -5.88 -3.94
N GLY A 220 -13.06 -5.69 -3.51
CA GLY A 220 -12.60 -6.15 -2.21
C GLY A 220 -13.18 -5.30 -1.07
N ARG A 221 -12.91 -5.72 0.15
CA ARG A 221 -13.50 -5.11 1.35
C ARG A 221 -12.82 -3.80 1.79
N TYR A 222 -11.55 -3.62 1.46
CA TYR A 222 -10.76 -2.51 2.01
C TYR A 222 -10.01 -1.79 0.90
N HIS A 223 -10.39 -0.55 0.64
CA HIS A 223 -9.68 0.32 -0.28
C HIS A 223 -9.05 1.48 0.49
N TYR A 224 -7.74 1.54 0.53
CA TYR A 224 -7.00 2.63 1.16
C TYR A 224 -6.38 3.57 0.14
N LEU A 225 -6.20 4.82 0.53
CA LEU A 225 -5.31 5.76 -0.10
C LEU A 225 -4.07 5.90 0.78
N GLY A 226 -2.88 5.73 0.18
CA GLY A 226 -1.58 5.93 0.80
C GLY A 226 -0.71 6.91 0.04
N GLY A 227 0.52 7.13 0.54
CA GLY A 227 1.42 8.07 -0.10
C GLY A 227 1.05 9.52 0.18
N ARG A 228 0.96 9.90 1.46
CA ARG A 228 0.66 11.26 1.93
C ARG A 228 1.84 12.20 1.66
N PHE A 229 2.13 12.46 0.40
CA PHE A 229 3.25 13.30 -0.04
C PHE A 229 2.92 14.24 -1.21
N VAL A 230 1.66 14.26 -1.67
CA VAL A 230 1.26 15.09 -2.80
C VAL A 230 1.08 16.54 -2.35
N PRO A 231 1.86 17.51 -2.87
CA PRO A 231 1.72 18.92 -2.52
C PRO A 231 0.40 19.51 -3.01
N GLU A 232 -0.13 20.51 -2.28
CA GLU A 232 -1.39 21.18 -2.60
C GLU A 232 -1.40 21.74 -4.02
N THR A 233 -0.32 22.36 -4.45
CA THR A 233 -0.16 22.90 -5.81
C THR A 233 -0.31 21.82 -6.90
N LEU A 234 0.10 20.58 -6.61
CA LEU A 234 -0.06 19.46 -7.52
C LEU A 234 -1.51 18.93 -7.49
N LEU A 235 -2.14 18.91 -6.30
CA LEU A 235 -3.56 18.59 -6.17
C LEU A 235 -4.42 19.55 -7.00
N GLU A 236 -4.16 20.86 -6.92
CA GLU A 236 -4.86 21.88 -7.71
C GLU A 236 -4.62 21.70 -9.22
N LYS A 237 -3.35 21.57 -9.64
CA LYS A 237 -2.97 21.42 -11.04
C LYS A 237 -3.68 20.24 -11.73
N TYR A 238 -3.73 19.11 -11.05
CA TYR A 238 -4.37 17.88 -11.56
C TYR A 238 -5.84 17.76 -11.16
N GLN A 239 -6.39 18.73 -10.44
CA GLN A 239 -7.77 18.71 -9.92
C GLN A 239 -8.05 17.43 -9.11
N LEU A 240 -7.10 17.04 -8.27
CA LEU A 240 -7.22 15.86 -7.42
C LEU A 240 -8.06 16.22 -6.19
N SER A 241 -9.26 15.65 -6.12
CA SER A 241 -10.08 15.71 -4.90
C SER A 241 -9.79 14.44 -4.09
N LEU A 242 -8.89 14.54 -3.13
CA LEU A 242 -8.51 13.43 -2.26
C LEU A 242 -9.11 13.62 -0.86
N PRO A 243 -9.41 12.54 -0.12
CA PRO A 243 -9.87 12.65 1.26
C PRO A 243 -8.77 13.20 2.17
N GLU A 244 -9.17 13.85 3.25
CA GLU A 244 -8.26 14.26 4.30
C GLU A 244 -7.71 13.03 5.04
N TYR A 245 -6.39 13.02 5.26
CA TYR A 245 -5.76 11.99 6.07
C TYR A 245 -6.02 12.28 7.56
N PRO A 246 -6.46 11.29 8.36
CA PRO A 246 -6.73 11.49 9.77
C PRO A 246 -5.46 11.88 10.55
N GLY A 247 -5.43 13.08 11.13
CA GLY A 247 -4.29 13.55 11.93
C GLY A 247 -2.94 13.40 11.21
N THR A 248 -2.03 12.60 11.78
CA THR A 248 -0.69 12.34 11.24
C THR A 248 -0.57 11.02 10.47
N GLU A 249 -1.70 10.37 10.18
CA GLU A 249 -1.72 9.07 9.54
C GLU A 249 -1.17 9.11 8.10
N PRO A 250 -0.39 8.09 7.68
CA PRO A 250 0.16 8.03 6.33
C PRO A 250 -0.82 7.45 5.31
N CYS A 251 -1.96 6.94 5.74
CA CYS A 251 -3.01 6.36 4.90
C CYS A 251 -4.41 6.67 5.43
N VAL A 252 -5.40 6.58 4.56
CA VAL A 252 -6.82 6.75 4.88
C VAL A 252 -7.65 5.66 4.20
N LEU A 253 -8.62 5.08 4.92
CA LEU A 253 -9.60 4.16 4.36
C LEU A 253 -10.58 4.96 3.50
N LEU A 254 -10.80 4.54 2.27
CA LEU A 254 -11.79 5.11 1.37
C LEU A 254 -13.14 4.45 1.67
N GLU A 255 -14.12 5.24 2.08
CA GLU A 255 -15.48 4.77 2.33
C GLU A 255 -16.29 4.85 1.03
N GLU A 256 -17.07 3.80 0.71
CA GLU A 256 -18.00 3.77 -0.43
C GLU A 256 -19.27 4.61 -0.19
#